data_f286dc1e8448a6f84e34f4b1a7deb347
#
_entry.id   f286dc1e8448a6f84e34f4b1a7deb347
#
_cell.length_a   1.000
_cell.length_b   1.000
_cell.length_c   1.000
_cell.angle_alpha   90.00
_cell.angle_beta   90.00
_cell.angle_gamma   90.00
#
_symmetry.space_group_name_H-M   'P 1'
#
loop_
_entity.id
_entity.type
_entity.pdbx_description
1 polymer ?
#
loop_
_entity_poly.entity_id
_entity_poly.type
_entity_poly.pdbx_seq_one_letter_code
_entity_poly.pdbx_strand_id
1 'polypeptide(L)'
;RHALRFGVHSLRSRHVPINPRSPVHLWHDVPTGPSPPEIVNALIEIPKNDQNKYELDKELGIFRLDRVLHSAMHYPGDYGFLPRTLAEDNDPLDVLVAMTEPVFPGCLIEVRPVGVFKLVDKGENDEKILAVPLADPWTREIHDLDDLAPHTLREIEHFFLVYKELEGSGHRRQESLGFDNAAAARQIILDCMQRYEGQYGTK
;
A
#
# COMPACT_ATOMS: atom_id res chain seq x y z
N ARG A 1 -49.15 -49.27 3.44
CA ARG A 1 -48.85 -47.80 3.47
C ARG A 1 -47.79 -47.59 4.55
N HIS A 2 -46.50 -47.51 4.14
CA HIS A 2 -45.38 -47.17 5.02
C HIS A 2 -45.09 -45.66 4.89
N ALA A 3 -45.28 -44.95 5.99
CA ALA A 3 -44.90 -43.54 6.10
C ALA A 3 -43.44 -43.43 6.57
N LEU A 4 -42.56 -42.92 5.70
CA LEU A 4 -41.21 -42.56 6.04
C LEU A 4 -41.22 -41.22 6.81
N ARG A 5 -40.83 -41.24 8.09
CA ARG A 5 -40.59 -40.05 8.90
C ARG A 5 -39.18 -39.55 8.59
N PHE A 6 -39.04 -38.41 7.93
CA PHE A 6 -37.81 -37.67 7.85
C PHE A 6 -37.57 -36.93 9.17
N GLY A 7 -36.53 -37.32 9.91
CA GLY A 7 -36.08 -36.62 11.09
C GLY A 7 -35.37 -35.34 10.68
N VAL A 8 -35.93 -34.19 11.06
CA VAL A 8 -35.27 -32.88 10.90
C VAL A 8 -34.18 -32.78 11.99
N HIS A 9 -32.92 -32.95 11.59
CA HIS A 9 -31.80 -32.66 12.47
C HIS A 9 -31.67 -31.12 12.59
N SER A 10 -32.07 -30.60 13.75
CA SER A 10 -31.81 -29.22 14.15
C SER A 10 -30.28 -28.99 14.24
N LEU A 11 -29.72 -28.34 13.26
CA LEU A 11 -28.38 -27.77 13.34
C LEU A 11 -28.40 -26.64 14.38
N ARG A 12 -28.08 -26.95 15.62
CA ARG A 12 -27.77 -25.92 16.62
C ARG A 12 -26.54 -25.16 16.13
N SER A 13 -26.72 -23.95 15.66
CA SER A 13 -25.66 -23.00 15.42
C SER A 13 -24.86 -22.85 16.72
N ARG A 14 -23.64 -23.35 16.73
CA ARG A 14 -22.71 -23.06 17.81
C ARG A 14 -22.39 -21.56 17.74
N HIS A 15 -22.97 -20.81 18.64
CA HIS A 15 -22.62 -19.42 18.87
C HIS A 15 -21.17 -19.44 19.38
N VAL A 16 -20.21 -19.18 18.48
CA VAL A 16 -18.82 -18.91 18.88
C VAL A 16 -18.86 -17.53 19.53
N PRO A 17 -18.51 -17.40 20.83
CA PRO A 17 -18.49 -16.10 21.46
C PRO A 17 -17.48 -15.22 20.71
N ILE A 18 -17.97 -14.14 20.11
CA ILE A 18 -17.11 -13.09 19.55
C ILE A 18 -16.42 -12.46 20.76
N ASN A 19 -15.16 -12.83 21.00
CA ASN A 19 -14.33 -12.09 21.93
C ASN A 19 -14.12 -10.71 21.29
N PRO A 20 -14.54 -9.60 21.89
CA PRO A 20 -14.27 -8.27 21.38
C PRO A 20 -12.76 -8.00 21.54
N ARG A 21 -11.97 -8.53 20.61
CA ARG A 21 -10.58 -8.10 20.45
C ARG A 21 -10.63 -6.62 20.07
N SER A 22 -9.71 -5.84 20.58
CA SER A 22 -9.46 -4.48 20.06
C SER A 22 -9.40 -4.57 18.53
N PRO A 23 -10.02 -3.63 17.80
CA PRO A 23 -9.95 -3.62 16.35
C PRO A 23 -8.47 -3.69 15.92
N VAL A 24 -8.18 -4.49 14.90
CA VAL A 24 -6.81 -4.61 14.35
C VAL A 24 -6.42 -3.25 13.79
N HIS A 25 -5.29 -2.72 14.24
CA HIS A 25 -4.74 -1.49 13.70
C HIS A 25 -3.88 -1.82 12.48
N LEU A 26 -4.32 -1.44 11.30
CA LEU A 26 -3.73 -1.87 10.02
C LEU A 26 -2.24 -1.47 9.86
N TRP A 27 -1.81 -0.37 10.46
CA TRP A 27 -0.40 0.05 10.46
C TRP A 27 0.43 -0.69 11.52
N HIS A 28 -0.12 -0.87 12.73
CA HIS A 28 0.66 -1.33 13.88
C HIS A 28 0.57 -2.84 14.13
N ASP A 29 -0.56 -3.49 13.82
CA ASP A 29 -0.79 -4.90 14.12
C ASP A 29 -0.45 -5.83 12.95
N VAL A 30 -0.51 -5.32 11.69
CA VAL A 30 -0.14 -6.10 10.50
C VAL A 30 1.39 -6.18 10.41
N PRO A 31 1.99 -7.37 10.22
CA PRO A 31 3.44 -7.51 10.07
C PRO A 31 3.92 -6.87 8.77
N THR A 32 5.16 -6.38 8.75
CA THR A 32 5.79 -5.77 7.56
C THR A 32 5.89 -6.75 6.38
N GLY A 33 5.94 -8.04 6.63
CA GLY A 33 5.97 -9.07 5.59
C GLY A 33 6.54 -10.39 6.09
N PRO A 34 6.51 -11.43 5.24
CA PRO A 34 7.07 -12.74 5.60
C PRO A 34 8.60 -12.76 5.59
N SER A 35 9.26 -11.89 4.82
CA SER A 35 10.73 -11.82 4.71
C SER A 35 11.20 -10.41 4.33
N PRO A 36 10.99 -9.38 5.19
CA PRO A 36 11.46 -8.03 4.89
C PRO A 36 13.00 -7.98 4.87
N PRO A 37 13.60 -7.19 3.98
CA PRO A 37 12.99 -6.30 3.00
C PRO A 37 12.72 -6.94 1.63
N GLU A 38 12.99 -8.25 1.44
CA GLU A 38 12.87 -8.95 0.15
C GLU A 38 11.41 -9.17 -0.26
N ILE A 39 10.56 -9.54 0.71
CA ILE A 39 9.12 -9.73 0.54
C ILE A 39 8.42 -9.01 1.68
N VAL A 40 7.62 -8.02 1.31
CA VAL A 40 6.89 -7.18 2.25
C VAL A 40 5.38 -7.22 1.98
N ASN A 41 4.62 -6.85 2.98
CA ASN A 41 3.19 -6.64 2.87
C ASN A 41 2.92 -5.21 2.44
N ALA A 42 2.11 -5.02 1.41
CA ALA A 42 1.53 -3.74 1.02
C ALA A 42 0.05 -3.73 1.38
N LEU A 43 -0.39 -2.74 2.12
CA LEU A 43 -1.80 -2.49 2.38
C LEU A 43 -2.29 -1.41 1.43
N ILE A 44 -3.22 -1.77 0.56
CA ILE A 44 -3.67 -0.88 -0.52
C ILE A 44 -4.76 0.06 -0.01
N GLU A 45 -4.57 1.35 -0.26
CA GLU A 45 -5.54 2.40 0.01
C GLU A 45 -6.30 2.79 -1.25
N ILE A 46 -5.59 2.91 -2.38
CA ILE A 46 -6.12 3.45 -3.63
C ILE A 46 -5.85 2.45 -4.75
N PRO A 47 -6.91 1.90 -5.36
CA PRO A 47 -6.76 1.03 -6.52
C PRO A 47 -6.18 1.75 -7.74
N LYS A 48 -5.46 1.04 -8.58
CA LYS A 48 -5.07 1.49 -9.91
C LYS A 48 -6.31 1.96 -10.69
N ASN A 49 -6.14 3.03 -11.47
CA ASN A 49 -7.20 3.68 -12.26
C ASN A 49 -8.29 4.38 -11.42
N ASP A 50 -8.14 4.54 -10.11
CA ASP A 50 -9.05 5.35 -9.30
C ASP A 50 -8.61 6.83 -9.30
N GLN A 51 -9.59 7.71 -9.12
CA GLN A 51 -9.43 9.15 -8.88
C GLN A 51 -9.69 9.53 -7.41
N ASN A 52 -10.29 8.64 -6.65
CA ASN A 52 -10.54 8.86 -5.24
C ASN A 52 -9.25 8.63 -4.45
N LYS A 53 -8.83 9.63 -3.70
CA LYS A 53 -7.75 9.46 -2.72
C LYS A 53 -8.35 9.01 -1.40
N TYR A 54 -8.07 7.76 -1.02
CA TYR A 54 -8.38 7.23 0.29
C TYR A 54 -7.14 7.27 1.16
N GLU A 55 -7.31 7.41 2.46
CA GLU A 55 -6.25 7.38 3.47
C GLU A 55 -6.70 6.55 4.68
N LEU A 56 -5.77 5.87 5.30
CA LEU A 56 -6.01 5.23 6.60
C LEU A 56 -6.19 6.30 7.67
N ASP A 57 -7.39 6.42 8.24
CA ASP A 57 -7.59 7.16 9.48
C ASP A 57 -6.90 6.40 10.62
N LYS A 58 -5.75 6.91 11.07
CA LYS A 58 -4.88 6.24 12.04
C LYS A 58 -5.50 6.13 13.43
N GLU A 59 -6.46 6.99 13.76
CA GLU A 59 -7.17 6.94 15.05
C GLU A 59 -8.30 5.93 15.03
N LEU A 60 -9.04 5.87 13.90
CA LEU A 60 -10.20 5.01 13.76
C LEU A 60 -9.86 3.62 13.17
N GLY A 61 -8.69 3.48 12.53
CA GLY A 61 -8.26 2.24 11.87
C GLY A 61 -9.10 1.85 10.65
N ILE A 62 -9.73 2.83 9.99
CA ILE A 62 -10.57 2.63 8.80
C ILE A 62 -10.10 3.50 7.65
N PHE A 63 -10.45 3.13 6.41
CA PHE A 63 -10.20 3.98 5.25
C PHE A 63 -11.25 5.08 5.14
N ARG A 64 -10.76 6.28 4.87
CA ARG A 64 -11.58 7.47 4.66
C ARG A 64 -11.30 8.05 3.29
N LEU A 65 -12.33 8.54 2.60
CA LEU A 65 -12.14 9.37 1.42
C LEU A 65 -11.57 10.73 1.88
N ASP A 66 -10.31 10.98 1.52
CA ASP A 66 -9.67 12.30 1.72
C ASP A 66 -10.24 13.29 0.69
N ARG A 67 -10.09 12.99 -0.59
CA ARG A 67 -10.65 13.78 -1.69
C ARG A 67 -10.75 13.00 -3.00
N VAL A 68 -11.46 13.57 -3.96
CA VAL A 68 -11.36 13.18 -5.37
C VAL A 68 -10.26 14.04 -6.00
N LEU A 69 -9.38 13.47 -6.81
CA LEU A 69 -8.34 14.23 -7.52
C LEU A 69 -8.97 15.36 -8.33
N HIS A 70 -8.42 16.57 -8.25
CA HIS A 70 -8.94 17.73 -8.96
C HIS A 70 -8.62 17.72 -10.47
N SER A 71 -7.75 16.80 -10.90
CA SER A 71 -7.40 16.58 -12.30
C SER A 71 -8.07 15.33 -12.85
N ALA A 72 -8.07 15.14 -14.18
CA ALA A 72 -8.57 13.93 -14.83
C ALA A 72 -7.57 12.75 -14.73
N MET A 73 -6.56 12.84 -13.89
CA MET A 73 -5.55 11.79 -13.69
C MET A 73 -6.10 10.66 -12.84
N HIS A 74 -5.50 9.48 -13.04
CA HIS A 74 -5.80 8.26 -12.29
C HIS A 74 -4.50 7.69 -11.74
N TYR A 75 -4.56 7.01 -10.61
CA TYR A 75 -3.38 6.35 -10.04
C TYR A 75 -2.82 5.30 -11.02
N PRO A 76 -1.50 5.32 -11.31
CA PRO A 76 -0.89 4.44 -12.32
C PRO A 76 -0.67 3.00 -11.82
N GLY A 77 -0.83 2.75 -10.54
CA GLY A 77 -0.75 1.45 -9.88
C GLY A 77 -1.59 1.43 -8.63
N ASP A 78 -1.69 0.28 -7.96
CA ASP A 78 -2.30 0.20 -6.65
C ASP A 78 -1.40 0.91 -5.64
N TYR A 79 -1.94 1.89 -4.94
CA TYR A 79 -1.18 2.73 -4.02
C TYR A 79 -1.59 2.48 -2.58
N GLY A 80 -0.63 2.48 -1.67
CA GLY A 80 -0.86 2.28 -0.26
C GLY A 80 0.43 2.38 0.53
N PHE A 81 0.55 1.63 1.61
CA PHE A 81 1.71 1.72 2.50
C PHE A 81 2.20 0.35 2.98
N LEU A 82 3.42 0.35 3.52
CA LEU A 82 4.03 -0.81 4.17
C LEU A 82 3.76 -0.76 5.69
N PRO A 83 3.08 -1.75 6.28
CA PRO A 83 2.84 -1.80 7.72
C PRO A 83 4.15 -1.83 8.54
N ARG A 84 4.12 -1.27 9.75
CA ARG A 84 5.27 -1.17 10.68
C ARG A 84 6.51 -0.54 10.06
N THR A 85 6.30 0.48 9.23
CA THR A 85 7.35 1.38 8.74
C THR A 85 7.04 2.81 9.16
N LEU A 86 8.05 3.66 9.24
CA LEU A 86 7.92 5.08 9.55
C LEU A 86 8.84 5.89 8.64
N ALA A 87 8.24 6.68 7.74
CA ALA A 87 8.94 7.60 6.86
C ALA A 87 9.33 8.90 7.60
N GLU A 88 10.03 9.81 6.92
CA GLU A 88 10.52 11.05 7.54
C GLU A 88 9.41 12.06 7.87
N ASP A 89 8.29 11.98 7.16
CA ASP A 89 7.07 12.78 7.37
C ASP A 89 6.19 12.28 8.52
N ASN A 90 6.61 11.25 9.26
CA ASN A 90 5.90 10.55 10.33
C ASN A 90 4.69 9.74 9.87
N ASP A 91 4.63 9.38 8.60
CA ASP A 91 3.65 8.46 8.02
C ASP A 91 4.27 7.10 7.71
N PRO A 92 3.47 6.04 7.51
CA PRO A 92 4.00 4.78 7.01
C PRO A 92 4.61 4.97 5.61
N LEU A 93 5.63 4.18 5.28
CA LEU A 93 6.32 4.27 4.00
C LEU A 93 5.38 3.89 2.84
N ASP A 94 5.25 4.79 1.89
CA ASP A 94 4.40 4.65 0.71
C ASP A 94 4.89 3.56 -0.24
N VAL A 95 3.97 2.88 -0.88
CA VAL A 95 4.23 1.89 -1.93
C VAL A 95 3.28 2.03 -3.11
N LEU A 96 3.82 1.97 -4.32
CA LEU A 96 3.08 1.80 -5.56
C LEU A 96 3.33 0.39 -6.10
N VAL A 97 2.25 -0.39 -6.21
CA VAL A 97 2.31 -1.77 -6.70
C VAL A 97 1.88 -1.79 -8.17
N ALA A 98 2.79 -2.24 -9.04
CA ALA A 98 2.51 -2.42 -10.46
C ALA A 98 1.71 -3.71 -10.67
N MET A 99 0.38 -3.58 -10.57
CA MET A 99 -0.59 -4.67 -10.73
C MET A 99 -1.11 -4.77 -12.16
N THR A 100 -1.40 -6.00 -12.60
CA THR A 100 -2.17 -6.23 -13.84
C THR A 100 -3.62 -5.79 -13.66
N GLU A 101 -4.27 -6.25 -12.60
CA GLU A 101 -5.64 -5.89 -12.23
C GLU A 101 -5.67 -5.25 -10.84
N PRO A 102 -6.45 -4.17 -10.63
CA PRO A 102 -6.51 -3.51 -9.34
C PRO A 102 -7.19 -4.37 -8.28
N VAL A 103 -6.78 -4.16 -7.01
CA VAL A 103 -7.47 -4.72 -5.86
C VAL A 103 -8.31 -3.65 -5.14
N PHE A 104 -9.12 -4.06 -4.16
CA PHE A 104 -9.99 -3.16 -3.38
C PHE A 104 -9.23 -2.47 -2.23
N PRO A 105 -9.66 -1.29 -1.76
CA PRO A 105 -9.10 -0.64 -0.59
C PRO A 105 -9.16 -1.53 0.66
N GLY A 106 -8.02 -1.68 1.34
CA GLY A 106 -7.87 -2.59 2.49
C GLY A 106 -7.35 -3.98 2.14
N CYS A 107 -7.09 -4.26 0.87
CA CYS A 107 -6.46 -5.52 0.46
C CYS A 107 -5.00 -5.55 0.91
N LEU A 108 -4.59 -6.66 1.56
CA LEU A 108 -3.20 -6.93 1.91
C LEU A 108 -2.57 -7.79 0.81
N ILE A 109 -1.44 -7.33 0.28
CA ILE A 109 -0.73 -8.00 -0.82
C ILE A 109 0.71 -8.26 -0.41
N GLU A 110 1.20 -9.48 -0.62
CA GLU A 110 2.64 -9.76 -0.56
C GLU A 110 3.31 -9.29 -1.84
N VAL A 111 4.30 -8.40 -1.70
CA VAL A 111 4.98 -7.77 -2.82
C VAL A 111 6.49 -7.89 -2.74
N ARG A 112 7.13 -7.86 -3.90
CA ARG A 112 8.59 -7.72 -4.05
C ARG A 112 8.92 -6.28 -4.39
N PRO A 113 9.73 -5.58 -3.57
CA PRO A 113 10.29 -4.28 -3.94
C PRO A 113 11.25 -4.40 -5.12
N VAL A 114 11.02 -3.61 -6.17
CA VAL A 114 11.82 -3.61 -7.40
C VAL A 114 12.49 -2.28 -7.67
N GLY A 115 12.15 -1.23 -6.94
CA GLY A 115 12.76 0.09 -7.05
C GLY A 115 12.15 1.09 -6.11
N VAL A 116 12.60 2.32 -6.20
CA VAL A 116 12.06 3.47 -5.46
C VAL A 116 11.99 4.69 -6.36
N PHE A 117 10.90 5.42 -6.29
CA PHE A 117 10.76 6.76 -6.82
C PHE A 117 11.06 7.77 -5.72
N LYS A 118 12.06 8.62 -5.95
CA LYS A 118 12.49 9.65 -5.00
C LYS A 118 11.85 10.98 -5.37
N LEU A 119 11.06 11.49 -4.46
CA LEU A 119 10.29 12.72 -4.61
C LEU A 119 10.59 13.65 -3.44
N VAL A 120 10.52 14.96 -3.68
CA VAL A 120 10.49 15.98 -2.63
C VAL A 120 9.14 16.68 -2.69
N ASP A 121 8.36 16.57 -1.62
CA ASP A 121 7.10 17.30 -1.43
C ASP A 121 7.26 18.30 -0.29
N LYS A 122 6.97 19.58 -0.56
CA LYS A 122 7.08 20.69 0.41
C LYS A 122 8.45 20.84 1.08
N GLY A 123 9.51 20.27 0.50
CA GLY A 123 10.88 20.31 0.99
C GLY A 123 11.26 19.13 1.89
N GLU A 124 10.41 18.13 2.02
CA GLU A 124 10.66 16.86 2.72
C GLU A 124 10.79 15.71 1.73
N ASN A 125 11.62 14.72 2.06
CA ASN A 125 11.72 13.51 1.26
C ASN A 125 10.42 12.74 1.33
N ASP A 126 9.95 12.29 0.17
CA ASP A 126 8.68 11.58 0.00
C ASP A 126 8.91 10.40 -0.97
N GLU A 127 9.62 9.38 -0.48
CA GLU A 127 9.97 8.21 -1.28
C GLU A 127 8.75 7.29 -1.46
N LYS A 128 8.60 6.77 -2.68
CA LYS A 128 7.58 5.78 -3.04
C LYS A 128 8.25 4.48 -3.45
N ILE A 129 8.10 3.43 -2.67
CA ILE A 129 8.57 2.10 -3.05
C ILE A 129 7.80 1.64 -4.29
N LEU A 130 8.52 1.16 -5.30
CA LEU A 130 7.92 0.48 -6.44
C LEU A 130 8.00 -1.02 -6.20
N ALA A 131 6.88 -1.70 -6.31
CA ALA A 131 6.81 -3.14 -6.03
C ALA A 131 5.93 -3.87 -7.04
N VAL A 132 6.09 -5.18 -7.10
CA VAL A 132 5.24 -6.08 -7.89
C VAL A 132 4.65 -7.17 -7.00
N PRO A 133 3.40 -7.59 -7.23
CA PRO A 133 2.77 -8.63 -6.43
C PRO A 133 3.37 -10.01 -6.73
N LEU A 134 3.55 -10.83 -5.70
CA LEU A 134 4.04 -12.19 -5.87
C LEU A 134 3.00 -13.12 -6.50
N ALA A 135 1.72 -12.82 -6.32
CA ALA A 135 0.62 -13.65 -6.81
C ALA A 135 0.27 -13.40 -8.28
N ASP A 136 0.82 -12.34 -8.90
CA ASP A 136 0.56 -12.02 -10.30
C ASP A 136 1.57 -12.73 -11.22
N PRO A 137 1.15 -13.68 -12.07
CA PRO A 137 2.07 -14.40 -12.96
C PRO A 137 2.74 -13.50 -14.00
N TRP A 138 2.16 -12.35 -14.35
CA TRP A 138 2.68 -11.41 -15.34
C TRP A 138 3.87 -10.59 -14.82
N THR A 139 4.04 -10.51 -13.51
CA THR A 139 5.13 -9.75 -12.87
C THR A 139 6.21 -10.65 -12.28
N ARG A 140 6.12 -11.98 -12.50
CA ARG A 140 7.01 -12.97 -11.90
C ARG A 140 8.49 -12.71 -12.18
N GLU A 141 8.81 -12.31 -13.41
CA GLU A 141 10.19 -12.11 -13.89
C GLU A 141 10.72 -10.69 -13.61
N ILE A 142 9.93 -9.83 -12.95
CA ILE A 142 10.35 -8.47 -12.58
C ILE A 142 11.05 -8.53 -11.22
N HIS A 143 12.36 -8.26 -11.20
CA HIS A 143 13.20 -8.34 -10.00
C HIS A 143 13.90 -7.01 -9.66
N ASP A 144 14.03 -6.12 -10.63
CA ASP A 144 14.65 -4.81 -10.46
C ASP A 144 13.91 -3.75 -11.29
N LEU A 145 14.28 -2.49 -11.09
CA LEU A 145 13.69 -1.35 -11.78
C LEU A 145 13.78 -1.46 -13.30
N ASP A 146 14.93 -1.96 -13.80
CA ASP A 146 15.20 -2.09 -15.23
C ASP A 146 14.32 -3.13 -15.94
N ASP A 147 13.66 -4.01 -15.19
CA ASP A 147 12.71 -4.97 -15.72
C ASP A 147 11.33 -4.34 -15.99
N LEU A 148 11.07 -3.15 -15.42
CA LEU A 148 9.83 -2.40 -15.69
C LEU A 148 9.90 -1.71 -17.05
N ALA A 149 8.77 -1.66 -17.75
CA ALA A 149 8.69 -0.94 -19.01
C ALA A 149 9.06 0.55 -18.80
N PRO A 150 9.95 1.14 -19.62
CA PRO A 150 10.37 2.54 -19.45
C PRO A 150 9.21 3.55 -19.51
N HIS A 151 8.10 3.19 -20.15
CA HIS A 151 6.92 4.05 -20.18
C HIS A 151 6.19 4.07 -18.85
N THR A 152 6.13 2.94 -18.16
CA THR A 152 5.54 2.85 -16.81
C THR A 152 6.23 3.80 -15.83
N LEU A 153 7.56 3.86 -15.85
CA LEU A 153 8.30 4.79 -14.99
C LEU A 153 7.98 6.25 -15.32
N ARG A 154 7.86 6.60 -16.61
CA ARG A 154 7.46 7.96 -17.02
C ARG A 154 6.04 8.31 -16.60
N GLU A 155 5.11 7.37 -16.65
CA GLU A 155 3.73 7.59 -16.18
C GLU A 155 3.68 7.81 -14.67
N ILE A 156 4.43 7.02 -13.90
CA ILE A 156 4.55 7.17 -12.45
C ILE A 156 5.12 8.54 -12.08
N GLU A 157 6.25 8.91 -12.68
CA GLU A 157 6.88 10.21 -12.42
C GLU A 157 5.95 11.36 -12.81
N HIS A 158 5.35 11.31 -13.99
CA HIS A 158 4.43 12.33 -14.46
C HIS A 158 3.22 12.46 -13.52
N PHE A 159 2.63 11.35 -13.10
CA PHE A 159 1.52 11.37 -12.16
C PHE A 159 1.87 12.13 -10.89
N PHE A 160 2.93 11.73 -10.19
CA PHE A 160 3.30 12.33 -8.91
C PHE A 160 3.72 13.80 -9.05
N LEU A 161 4.29 14.21 -10.17
CA LEU A 161 4.67 15.60 -10.38
C LEU A 161 3.49 16.55 -10.60
N VAL A 162 2.36 16.07 -11.13
CA VAL A 162 1.29 16.96 -11.61
C VAL A 162 -0.09 16.72 -10.99
N TYR A 163 -0.35 15.59 -10.33
CA TYR A 163 -1.69 15.25 -9.85
C TYR A 163 -2.28 16.25 -8.84
N LYS A 164 -1.44 17.02 -8.14
CA LYS A 164 -1.83 18.08 -7.20
C LYS A 164 -1.91 19.48 -7.83
N GLU A 165 -1.54 19.67 -9.10
CA GLU A 165 -1.44 21.02 -9.70
C GLU A 165 -2.75 21.83 -9.65
N LEU A 166 -3.90 21.19 -9.71
CA LEU A 166 -5.21 21.84 -9.64
C LEU A 166 -5.77 21.99 -8.22
N GLU A 167 -5.04 21.56 -7.18
CA GLU A 167 -5.52 21.61 -5.78
C GLU A 167 -5.39 23.00 -5.12
N GLY A 168 -4.98 24.03 -5.88
CA GLY A 168 -4.97 25.43 -5.45
C GLY A 168 -3.56 26.03 -5.27
N SER A 169 -3.52 27.35 -5.05
CA SER A 169 -2.31 28.18 -5.09
C SER A 169 -1.28 27.94 -3.95
N GLY A 170 -1.56 27.03 -3.03
CA GLY A 170 -0.67 26.69 -1.92
C GLY A 170 0.22 25.48 -2.15
N HIS A 171 -0.01 24.70 -3.19
CA HIS A 171 0.79 23.53 -3.48
C HIS A 171 2.08 23.94 -4.22
N ARG A 172 3.22 23.73 -3.55
CA ARG A 172 4.52 23.82 -4.25
C ARG A 172 4.60 22.64 -5.21
N ARG A 173 5.21 22.89 -6.36
CA ARG A 173 5.50 21.83 -7.33
C ARG A 173 6.37 20.77 -6.64
N GLN A 174 5.97 19.52 -6.75
CA GLN A 174 6.80 18.40 -6.33
C GLN A 174 8.03 18.31 -7.23
N GLU A 175 9.15 17.89 -6.66
CA GLU A 175 10.42 17.77 -7.39
C GLU A 175 10.81 16.30 -7.47
N SER A 176 11.03 15.80 -8.69
CA SER A 176 11.56 14.46 -8.92
C SER A 176 13.07 14.44 -8.75
N LEU A 177 13.55 13.53 -7.92
CA LEU A 177 14.96 13.15 -7.85
C LEU A 177 15.25 11.87 -8.66
N GLY A 178 14.24 11.38 -9.41
CA GLY A 178 14.33 10.19 -10.24
C GLY A 178 14.11 8.90 -9.50
N PHE A 179 14.55 7.82 -10.11
CA PHE A 179 14.36 6.46 -9.63
C PHE A 179 15.69 5.85 -9.18
N ASP A 180 15.58 4.85 -8.30
CA ASP A 180 16.69 4.00 -7.92
C ASP A 180 16.25 2.53 -7.85
N ASN A 181 17.19 1.61 -7.82
CA ASN A 181 17.00 0.17 -7.99
C ASN A 181 16.41 -0.53 -6.76
N ALA A 182 16.16 -1.85 -6.89
CA ALA A 182 15.63 -2.68 -5.81
C ALA A 182 16.51 -2.69 -4.54
N ALA A 183 17.83 -2.56 -4.67
CA ALA A 183 18.73 -2.52 -3.51
C ALA A 183 18.51 -1.25 -2.69
N ALA A 184 18.35 -0.08 -3.34
CA ALA A 184 18.03 1.17 -2.68
C ALA A 184 16.66 1.12 -2.00
N ALA A 185 15.64 0.56 -2.67
CA ALA A 185 14.31 0.36 -2.09
C ALA A 185 14.36 -0.47 -0.80
N ARG A 186 15.10 -1.59 -0.81
CA ARG A 186 15.26 -2.45 0.36
C ARG A 186 15.95 -1.73 1.52
N GLN A 187 16.96 -0.89 1.25
CA GLN A 187 17.62 -0.12 2.29
C GLN A 187 16.65 0.89 2.93
N ILE A 188 15.86 1.62 2.14
CA ILE A 188 14.86 2.56 2.64
C ILE A 188 13.82 1.83 3.51
N ILE A 189 13.36 0.64 3.10
CA ILE A 189 12.44 -0.18 3.90
C ILE A 189 13.07 -0.51 5.27
N LEU A 190 14.32 -0.95 5.31
CA LEU A 190 15.02 -1.26 6.57
C LEU A 190 15.14 -0.03 7.47
N ASP A 191 15.49 1.13 6.90
CA ASP A 191 15.63 2.38 7.64
C ASP A 191 14.27 2.82 8.23
N CYS A 192 13.18 2.68 7.48
CA CYS A 192 11.82 2.98 7.93
C CYS A 192 11.33 1.99 8.99
N MET A 193 11.67 0.70 8.89
CA MET A 193 11.39 -0.29 9.93
C MET A 193 12.14 0.02 11.22
N GLN A 194 13.41 0.42 11.12
CA GLN A 194 14.21 0.81 12.28
C GLN A 194 13.66 2.06 12.96
N ARG A 195 13.24 3.08 12.20
CA ARG A 195 12.57 4.27 12.75
C ARG A 195 11.28 3.90 13.46
N TYR A 196 10.46 3.05 12.84
CA TYR A 196 9.23 2.56 13.44
C TYR A 196 9.47 1.84 14.77
N GLU A 197 10.42 0.91 14.81
CA GLU A 197 10.77 0.18 16.03
C GLU A 197 11.31 1.11 17.13
N GLY A 198 12.07 2.14 16.74
CA GLY A 198 12.55 3.17 17.67
C GLY A 198 11.44 4.01 18.29
N GLN A 199 10.34 4.23 17.57
CA GLN A 199 9.22 5.06 18.02
C GLN A 199 8.10 4.25 18.71
N TYR A 200 7.77 3.08 18.19
CA TYR A 200 6.61 2.29 18.58
C TYR A 200 6.96 0.91 19.11
N GLY A 201 8.21 0.46 19.01
CA GLY A 201 8.66 -0.81 19.56
C GLY A 201 8.48 -0.82 21.08
N THR A 202 7.92 -1.89 21.61
CA THR A 202 7.83 -2.10 23.06
C THR A 202 9.22 -2.33 23.62
N LYS A 203 9.66 -1.45 24.54
CA LYS A 203 10.86 -1.65 25.36
C LYS A 203 10.66 -2.81 26.34
#